data_5548c41d6d8a436dfa89bc63de5fb2ed
#
_entry.id   5548c41d6d8a436dfa89bc63de5fb2ed
#
_cell.length_a   1.000
_cell.length_b   1.000
_cell.length_c   1.000
_cell.angle_alpha   90.00
_cell.angle_beta   90.00
_cell.angle_gamma   90.00
#
_symmetry.space_group_name_H-M   'P 1'
#
loop_
_entity.id
_entity.type
_entity.pdbx_description
1 polymer ?
#
loop_
_entity_poly.entity_id
_entity_poly.type
_entity_poly.pdbx_seq_one_letter_code
_entity_poly.pdbx_strand_id
1 'polypeptide(L)'
;MVSLFLAVIPKHSVNVPPLSLGFLQASCKAHDVKVQIRDFNFDLWEATIYSEDWYDIWLEINQTLFKGEAFKTFCEEVYNDFIQKWAEEIAATDHTHVGISCFSHRSLPSFKLLASKLRELCPEKIIIGGGAPMTQYGKWLVESNLADYAVINEGEEVLPDIVKGKYEPGVIQTNQIFDLDKIPFPDYEGLDITQYTGGSPTGDQVRDPKYKKRQELALIGSRGCVRKCTFCDVEAYWPKFRWRSAQNIFDEMMHYYNEYKVDRFFFYDSLVNGNGKQFEELLDLVIEAGSPFKSIQGLAIFKKTSERVFAKMKKARWTTMIIGVESFSEEVRDHMRKKFSNAIMDENLKWYKKYKINVILLMIVGYPGELERHHKENYEWMKNNRHYSDRPIKQIEVGTTMLVFPGSPVYYENMFEYYTDENGDWVVVHKGEINSMAVRNRRRQDLVRWAEEFGLETESVYGTGGQLVGDVEDRDIINKIHKLEHSTDLKLEDEYVKTALGWESDPERETHIFWKKL
;
A
#
# COMPACT_ATOMS: atom_id res chain seq x y z
N MET A 1 26.20 -2.81 25.30
CA MET A 1 26.07 -1.90 24.11
C MET A 1 24.63 -2.01 23.67
N VAL A 2 23.94 -0.88 23.54
CA VAL A 2 22.53 -0.89 23.10
C VAL A 2 22.44 -1.33 21.64
N SER A 3 21.47 -2.20 21.35
CA SER A 3 21.36 -2.80 20.03
C SER A 3 19.90 -3.12 19.70
N LEU A 4 19.57 -3.14 18.42
CA LEU A 4 18.22 -3.28 17.88
C LEU A 4 18.13 -4.48 16.95
N PHE A 5 17.16 -5.36 17.18
CA PHE A 5 16.66 -6.29 16.20
C PHE A 5 15.46 -5.65 15.51
N LEU A 6 15.49 -5.43 14.22
CA LEU A 6 14.43 -4.76 13.46
C LEU A 6 13.83 -5.71 12.44
N ALA A 7 12.53 -5.96 12.54
CA ALA A 7 11.82 -6.85 11.64
C ALA A 7 10.63 -6.19 10.97
N VAL A 8 10.35 -6.59 9.74
CA VAL A 8 9.06 -6.39 9.10
C VAL A 8 8.26 -7.70 9.15
N ILE A 9 6.98 -7.59 9.39
CA ILE A 9 6.06 -8.71 9.58
C ILE A 9 5.04 -8.81 8.46
N PRO A 10 4.43 -9.99 8.20
CA PRO A 10 3.35 -10.10 7.23
C PRO A 10 2.18 -9.15 7.54
N LYS A 11 1.54 -8.55 6.53
CA LYS A 11 1.72 -8.85 5.12
C LYS A 11 2.09 -7.61 4.35
N HIS A 12 3.02 -7.75 3.44
CA HIS A 12 3.33 -6.73 2.42
C HIS A 12 3.86 -7.41 1.13
N SER A 13 4.14 -6.61 0.09
CA SER A 13 4.70 -7.13 -1.16
C SER A 13 6.13 -7.66 -0.97
N VAL A 14 6.47 -8.71 -1.71
CA VAL A 14 7.82 -9.30 -1.76
C VAL A 14 8.55 -8.97 -3.07
N ASN A 15 8.11 -7.97 -3.78
CA ASN A 15 8.72 -7.59 -5.06
C ASN A 15 10.09 -6.96 -4.88
N VAL A 16 10.23 -6.17 -3.83
CA VAL A 16 11.46 -5.44 -3.48
C VAL A 16 11.71 -5.53 -1.97
N PRO A 17 12.96 -5.39 -1.52
CA PRO A 17 13.27 -5.31 -0.10
C PRO A 17 12.49 -4.19 0.59
N PRO A 18 12.04 -4.38 1.85
CA PRO A 18 11.27 -3.38 2.57
C PRO A 18 12.07 -2.09 2.80
N LEU A 19 11.63 -0.99 2.20
CA LEU A 19 12.26 0.33 2.36
C LEU A 19 12.34 0.78 3.83
N SER A 20 11.32 0.43 4.64
CA SER A 20 11.31 0.77 6.06
C SER A 20 12.50 0.18 6.80
N LEU A 21 12.86 -1.08 6.54
CA LEU A 21 14.05 -1.70 7.14
C LEU A 21 15.32 -0.98 6.70
N GLY A 22 15.45 -0.71 5.39
CA GLY A 22 16.64 -0.05 4.85
C GLY A 22 16.86 1.34 5.43
N PHE A 23 15.84 2.19 5.45
CA PHE A 23 15.93 3.55 6.01
C PHE A 23 16.22 3.54 7.51
N LEU A 24 15.50 2.73 8.28
CA LEU A 24 15.67 2.67 9.72
C LEU A 24 17.02 2.09 10.12
N GLN A 25 17.52 1.06 9.38
CA GLN A 25 18.86 0.54 9.60
C GLN A 25 19.93 1.61 9.33
N ALA A 26 19.86 2.27 8.17
CA ALA A 26 20.81 3.31 7.83
C ALA A 26 20.82 4.45 8.85
N SER A 27 19.63 4.89 9.30
CA SER A 27 19.50 5.94 10.32
C SER A 27 20.07 5.51 11.67
N CYS A 28 19.79 4.27 12.10
CA CYS A 28 20.35 3.72 13.33
C CYS A 28 21.88 3.62 13.28
N LYS A 29 22.45 3.10 12.17
CA LYS A 29 23.89 3.04 11.97
C LYS A 29 24.56 4.41 11.98
N ALA A 30 23.94 5.41 11.33
CA ALA A 30 24.42 6.78 11.34
C ALA A 30 24.46 7.40 12.76
N HIS A 31 23.76 6.81 13.72
CA HIS A 31 23.72 7.19 15.13
C HIS A 31 24.41 6.14 16.04
N ASP A 32 25.34 5.35 15.54
CA ASP A 32 26.12 4.36 16.32
C ASP A 32 25.25 3.33 17.07
N VAL A 33 24.07 2.97 16.53
CA VAL A 33 23.24 1.88 17.03
C VAL A 33 23.50 0.63 16.21
N LYS A 34 23.89 -0.48 16.89
CA LYS A 34 24.04 -1.78 16.23
C LYS A 34 22.64 -2.30 15.86
N VAL A 35 22.42 -2.64 14.59
CA VAL A 35 21.14 -3.13 14.08
C VAL A 35 21.33 -4.45 13.36
N GLN A 36 20.37 -5.35 13.56
CA GLN A 36 20.15 -6.55 12.72
C GLN A 36 18.75 -6.45 12.13
N ILE A 37 18.62 -6.65 10.82
CA ILE A 37 17.32 -6.60 10.13
C ILE A 37 16.86 -7.97 9.65
N ARG A 38 15.52 -8.19 9.65
CA ARG A 38 14.88 -9.41 9.15
C ARG A 38 13.58 -9.10 8.44
N ASP A 39 13.32 -9.82 7.35
CA ASP A 39 12.04 -9.79 6.65
C ASP A 39 11.26 -11.10 6.89
N PHE A 40 10.48 -11.13 7.94
CA PHE A 40 9.63 -12.28 8.30
C PHE A 40 8.45 -12.46 7.32
N ASN A 41 8.07 -11.42 6.62
CA ASN A 41 7.06 -11.54 5.58
C ASN A 41 7.60 -12.35 4.38
N PHE A 42 8.89 -12.20 4.07
CA PHE A 42 9.53 -12.99 3.01
C PHE A 42 9.60 -14.48 3.39
N ASP A 43 9.97 -14.80 4.63
CA ASP A 43 10.02 -16.19 5.12
C ASP A 43 8.66 -16.90 4.92
N LEU A 44 7.57 -16.25 5.32
CA LEU A 44 6.23 -16.83 5.19
C LEU A 44 5.81 -16.94 3.71
N TRP A 45 6.10 -15.93 2.90
CA TRP A 45 5.82 -15.98 1.47
C TRP A 45 6.57 -17.13 0.79
N GLU A 46 7.84 -17.31 1.08
CA GLU A 46 8.64 -18.39 0.49
C GLU A 46 8.09 -19.77 0.83
N ALA A 47 7.62 -19.97 2.06
CA ALA A 47 6.99 -21.21 2.47
C ALA A 47 5.64 -21.46 1.80
N THR A 48 4.87 -20.40 1.53
CA THR A 48 3.52 -20.53 0.96
C THR A 48 3.50 -20.58 -0.56
N ILE A 49 4.42 -19.90 -1.24
CA ILE A 49 4.41 -19.79 -2.71
C ILE A 49 4.53 -21.14 -3.42
N TYR A 50 5.18 -22.12 -2.82
CA TYR A 50 5.36 -23.47 -3.36
C TYR A 50 4.37 -24.50 -2.81
N SER A 51 3.44 -24.09 -1.94
CA SER A 51 2.39 -24.94 -1.41
C SER A 51 1.13 -24.80 -2.26
N GLU A 52 0.55 -25.94 -2.67
CA GLU A 52 -0.75 -25.96 -3.35
C GLU A 52 -1.88 -25.53 -2.40
N ASP A 53 -1.77 -25.90 -1.12
CA ASP A 53 -2.80 -25.64 -0.11
C ASP A 53 -2.77 -24.18 0.42
N TRP A 54 -1.58 -23.59 0.54
CA TRP A 54 -1.40 -22.31 1.25
C TRP A 54 -1.23 -21.10 0.33
N TYR A 55 -0.96 -21.31 -0.97
CA TYR A 55 -0.78 -20.19 -1.89
C TYR A 55 -2.03 -19.34 -2.04
N ASP A 56 -3.18 -19.98 -2.19
CA ASP A 56 -4.46 -19.28 -2.30
C ASP A 56 -4.80 -18.53 -1.00
N ILE A 57 -4.50 -19.13 0.16
CA ILE A 57 -4.66 -18.46 1.45
C ILE A 57 -3.71 -17.26 1.57
N TRP A 58 -2.47 -17.38 1.12
CA TRP A 58 -1.57 -16.23 1.04
C TRP A 58 -2.14 -15.09 0.18
N LEU A 59 -2.77 -15.40 -0.94
CA LEU A 59 -3.46 -14.42 -1.78
C LEU A 59 -4.69 -13.85 -1.05
N GLU A 60 -5.48 -14.69 -0.41
CA GLU A 60 -6.67 -14.31 0.32
C GLU A 60 -6.39 -13.47 1.58
N ILE A 61 -5.29 -13.67 2.27
CA ILE A 61 -4.83 -12.82 3.38
C ILE A 61 -4.78 -11.35 2.93
N ASN A 62 -4.60 -11.07 1.65
CA ASN A 62 -4.73 -9.73 1.09
C ASN A 62 -6.17 -9.20 1.02
N GLN A 63 -7.16 -10.08 0.93
CA GLN A 63 -8.54 -9.72 0.61
C GLN A 63 -9.49 -9.88 1.80
N THR A 64 -9.38 -10.97 2.53
CA THR A 64 -10.37 -11.39 3.53
C THR A 64 -10.00 -11.05 4.96
N LEU A 65 -8.86 -10.39 5.15
CA LEU A 65 -8.51 -9.81 6.43
C LEU A 65 -8.57 -10.81 7.59
N PHE A 66 -7.93 -11.95 7.44
CA PHE A 66 -7.80 -12.93 8.51
C PHE A 66 -9.15 -13.48 9.03
N LYS A 67 -10.15 -13.65 8.16
CA LYS A 67 -11.46 -14.20 8.52
C LYS A 67 -11.67 -15.59 7.91
N GLY A 68 -12.43 -16.42 8.61
CA GLY A 68 -12.93 -17.71 8.12
C GLY A 68 -12.14 -18.94 8.61
N GLU A 69 -12.74 -20.12 8.45
CA GLU A 69 -12.16 -21.38 8.90
C GLU A 69 -10.85 -21.72 8.20
N ALA A 70 -10.72 -21.42 6.90
CA ALA A 70 -9.47 -21.66 6.16
C ALA A 70 -8.29 -20.86 6.74
N PHE A 71 -8.52 -19.61 7.13
CA PHE A 71 -7.48 -18.82 7.79
C PHE A 71 -7.16 -19.35 9.19
N LYS A 72 -8.15 -19.79 9.94
CA LYS A 72 -7.95 -20.40 11.26
C LYS A 72 -7.10 -21.66 11.12
N THR A 73 -7.41 -22.54 10.17
CA THR A 73 -6.61 -23.74 9.87
C THR A 73 -5.18 -23.36 9.49
N PHE A 74 -5.00 -22.37 8.62
CA PHE A 74 -3.67 -21.86 8.25
C PHE A 74 -2.90 -21.34 9.46
N CYS A 75 -3.55 -20.62 10.37
CA CYS A 75 -2.91 -20.19 11.62
C CYS A 75 -2.48 -21.36 12.48
N GLU A 76 -3.35 -22.37 12.64
CA GLU A 76 -3.08 -23.53 13.49
C GLU A 76 -1.97 -24.44 12.91
N GLU A 77 -1.97 -24.65 11.59
CA GLU A 77 -1.07 -25.61 10.94
C GLU A 77 0.26 -25.02 10.47
N VAL A 78 0.31 -23.73 10.18
CA VAL A 78 1.49 -23.10 9.56
C VAL A 78 1.94 -21.84 10.31
N TYR A 79 1.05 -20.89 10.48
CA TYR A 79 1.44 -19.55 10.86
C TYR A 79 1.95 -19.46 12.31
N ASN A 80 1.35 -20.21 13.23
CA ASN A 80 1.79 -20.24 14.63
C ASN A 80 3.23 -20.79 14.77
N ASP A 81 3.61 -21.75 13.93
CA ASP A 81 4.99 -22.28 13.92
C ASP A 81 5.99 -21.20 13.46
N PHE A 82 5.63 -20.40 12.47
CA PHE A 82 6.46 -19.26 12.06
C PHE A 82 6.58 -18.22 13.16
N ILE A 83 5.48 -17.86 13.82
CA ILE A 83 5.48 -16.92 14.96
C ILE A 83 6.38 -17.44 16.08
N GLN A 84 6.28 -18.71 16.42
CA GLN A 84 7.13 -19.35 17.44
C GLN A 84 8.61 -19.28 17.03
N LYS A 85 8.95 -19.72 15.81
CA LYS A 85 10.30 -19.70 15.27
C LYS A 85 10.92 -18.31 15.25
N TRP A 86 10.16 -17.28 14.80
CA TRP A 86 10.63 -15.90 14.76
C TRP A 86 10.86 -15.34 16.18
N ALA A 87 9.97 -15.66 17.12
CA ALA A 87 10.14 -15.24 18.51
C ALA A 87 11.35 -15.90 19.16
N GLU A 88 11.60 -17.18 18.90
CA GLU A 88 12.80 -17.90 19.36
C GLU A 88 14.08 -17.33 18.74
N GLU A 89 14.07 -17.01 17.43
CA GLU A 89 15.19 -16.35 16.76
C GLU A 89 15.53 -15.02 17.45
N ILE A 90 14.51 -14.18 17.71
CA ILE A 90 14.69 -12.90 18.40
C ILE A 90 15.18 -13.11 19.83
N ALA A 91 14.58 -14.04 20.56
CA ALA A 91 14.94 -14.33 21.97
C ALA A 91 16.40 -14.81 22.11
N ALA A 92 16.90 -15.56 21.13
CA ALA A 92 18.27 -16.04 21.10
C ALA A 92 19.32 -14.96 20.83
N THR A 93 18.93 -13.76 20.44
CA THR A 93 19.86 -12.64 20.17
C THR A 93 20.20 -11.86 21.44
N ASP A 94 21.37 -11.21 21.45
CA ASP A 94 21.79 -10.27 22.52
C ASP A 94 21.17 -8.86 22.37
N HIS A 95 20.26 -8.66 21.40
CA HIS A 95 19.64 -7.37 21.20
C HIS A 95 18.70 -7.02 22.35
N THR A 96 18.84 -5.81 22.86
CA THR A 96 18.00 -5.30 23.97
C THR A 96 16.65 -4.79 23.52
N HIS A 97 16.56 -4.35 22.25
CA HIS A 97 15.36 -3.76 21.65
C HIS A 97 14.92 -4.57 20.43
N VAL A 98 13.62 -4.66 20.25
CA VAL A 98 12.96 -5.30 19.09
C VAL A 98 12.05 -4.30 18.42
N GLY A 99 12.42 -3.84 17.25
CA GLY A 99 11.59 -2.98 16.40
C GLY A 99 10.74 -3.82 15.46
N ILE A 100 9.43 -3.60 15.45
CA ILE A 100 8.49 -4.32 14.57
C ILE A 100 7.84 -3.29 13.64
N SER A 101 8.17 -3.37 12.35
CA SER A 101 7.59 -2.54 11.30
C SER A 101 6.28 -3.15 10.82
N CYS A 102 5.18 -2.46 11.09
CA CYS A 102 3.83 -2.84 10.70
C CYS A 102 3.41 -2.01 9.49
N PHE A 103 3.44 -2.60 8.30
CA PHE A 103 3.22 -1.86 7.04
C PHE A 103 1.80 -1.32 6.90
N SER A 104 0.80 -2.12 7.27
CA SER A 104 -0.62 -1.77 7.16
C SER A 104 -1.44 -2.43 8.27
N HIS A 105 -2.72 -2.07 8.36
CA HIS A 105 -3.66 -2.72 9.29
C HIS A 105 -3.68 -4.26 9.17
N ARG A 106 -3.39 -4.78 7.97
CA ARG A 106 -3.28 -6.23 7.72
C ARG A 106 -2.12 -6.90 8.47
N SER A 107 -1.13 -6.13 8.91
CA SER A 107 -0.02 -6.64 9.70
C SER A 107 -0.28 -6.65 11.22
N LEU A 108 -1.37 -6.04 11.69
CA LEU A 108 -1.69 -5.97 13.13
C LEU A 108 -1.87 -7.34 13.80
N PRO A 109 -2.57 -8.33 13.21
CA PRO A 109 -2.66 -9.66 13.79
C PRO A 109 -1.30 -10.31 13.99
N SER A 110 -0.41 -10.17 12.99
CA SER A 110 0.98 -10.65 13.09
C SER A 110 1.75 -9.96 14.21
N PHE A 111 1.56 -8.64 14.37
CA PHE A 111 2.15 -7.88 15.45
C PHE A 111 1.71 -8.43 16.81
N LYS A 112 0.40 -8.61 17.02
CA LYS A 112 -0.15 -9.13 18.27
C LYS A 112 0.43 -10.51 18.61
N LEU A 113 0.42 -11.43 17.64
CA LEU A 113 0.90 -12.79 17.85
C LEU A 113 2.39 -12.80 18.20
N LEU A 114 3.22 -12.11 17.44
CA LEU A 114 4.66 -12.06 17.66
C LEU A 114 4.99 -11.36 18.99
N ALA A 115 4.38 -10.21 19.27
CA ALA A 115 4.60 -9.47 20.51
C ALA A 115 4.17 -10.28 21.75
N SER A 116 3.02 -10.96 21.69
CA SER A 116 2.57 -11.84 22.78
C SER A 116 3.59 -12.96 23.03
N LYS A 117 4.10 -13.58 21.97
CA LYS A 117 5.09 -14.65 22.11
C LYS A 117 6.44 -14.12 22.62
N LEU A 118 6.86 -12.94 22.24
CA LEU A 118 8.06 -12.29 22.77
C LEU A 118 7.91 -11.99 24.27
N ARG A 119 6.73 -11.54 24.74
CA ARG A 119 6.47 -11.33 26.17
C ARG A 119 6.54 -12.63 26.98
N GLU A 120 6.21 -13.78 26.36
CA GLU A 120 6.37 -15.10 26.99
C GLU A 120 7.84 -15.53 27.07
N LEU A 121 8.60 -15.39 25.99
CA LEU A 121 9.95 -15.95 25.86
C LEU A 121 11.05 -15.02 26.37
N CYS A 122 10.90 -13.71 26.21
CA CYS A 122 11.93 -12.72 26.56
C CYS A 122 11.28 -11.41 27.03
N PRO A 123 10.59 -11.42 28.19
CA PRO A 123 9.83 -10.25 28.69
C PRO A 123 10.71 -9.03 28.99
N GLU A 124 12.02 -9.21 29.10
CA GLU A 124 13.00 -8.14 29.34
C GLU A 124 13.32 -7.32 28.09
N LYS A 125 13.01 -7.82 26.89
CA LYS A 125 13.27 -7.09 25.65
C LYS A 125 12.25 -5.99 25.46
N ILE A 126 12.73 -4.82 25.04
CA ILE A 126 11.92 -3.64 24.78
C ILE A 126 11.34 -3.74 23.35
N ILE A 127 10.01 -3.74 23.22
CA ILE A 127 9.30 -3.86 21.94
C ILE A 127 8.89 -2.47 21.46
N ILE A 128 9.29 -2.12 20.24
CA ILE A 128 8.98 -0.84 19.57
C ILE A 128 8.13 -1.12 18.34
N GLY A 129 6.89 -0.66 18.34
CA GLY A 129 6.00 -0.72 17.19
C GLY A 129 6.15 0.51 16.30
N GLY A 130 6.21 0.32 14.97
CA GLY A 130 6.24 1.40 13.99
C GLY A 130 5.40 1.11 12.75
N GLY A 131 5.14 2.13 11.94
CA GLY A 131 4.38 2.06 10.70
C GLY A 131 2.96 2.63 10.80
N ALA A 132 2.25 2.66 9.69
CA ALA A 132 0.97 3.34 9.55
C ALA A 132 -0.09 2.98 10.63
N PRO A 133 -0.25 1.73 11.05
CA PRO A 133 -1.23 1.36 12.07
C PRO A 133 -0.99 1.97 13.45
N MET A 134 0.23 2.42 13.74
CA MET A 134 0.53 3.02 15.05
C MET A 134 -0.27 4.29 15.30
N THR A 135 -0.64 5.00 14.25
CA THR A 135 -1.50 6.20 14.34
C THR A 135 -2.84 5.89 15.04
N GLN A 136 -3.40 4.73 14.77
CA GLN A 136 -4.72 4.34 15.26
C GLN A 136 -4.64 3.40 16.47
N TYR A 137 -3.69 2.46 16.46
CA TYR A 137 -3.62 1.37 17.44
C TYR A 137 -2.44 1.46 18.38
N GLY A 138 -1.53 2.42 18.19
CA GLY A 138 -0.31 2.53 19.00
C GLY A 138 -0.60 2.67 20.50
N LYS A 139 -1.60 3.48 20.86
CA LYS A 139 -2.02 3.62 22.26
C LYS A 139 -2.50 2.29 22.85
N TRP A 140 -3.36 1.58 22.15
CA TRP A 140 -3.85 0.28 22.60
C TRP A 140 -2.73 -0.76 22.73
N LEU A 141 -1.79 -0.81 21.78
CA LEU A 141 -0.66 -1.74 21.85
C LEU A 141 0.19 -1.52 23.10
N VAL A 142 0.42 -0.26 23.47
CA VAL A 142 1.16 0.10 24.69
C VAL A 142 0.34 -0.25 25.94
N GLU A 143 -0.91 0.15 26.03
CA GLU A 143 -1.80 -0.12 27.18
C GLU A 143 -2.04 -1.63 27.40
N SER A 144 -2.01 -2.42 26.32
CA SER A 144 -2.13 -3.90 26.37
C SER A 144 -0.80 -4.61 26.62
N ASN A 145 0.27 -3.89 26.90
CA ASN A 145 1.63 -4.45 27.11
C ASN A 145 2.16 -5.27 25.91
N LEU A 146 1.67 -4.98 24.70
CA LEU A 146 2.18 -5.60 23.46
C LEU A 146 3.36 -4.82 22.87
N ALA A 147 3.50 -3.55 23.22
CA ALA A 147 4.66 -2.74 22.89
C ALA A 147 5.03 -1.85 24.08
N ASP A 148 6.32 -1.53 24.23
CA ASP A 148 6.78 -0.51 25.18
C ASP A 148 6.70 0.86 24.54
N TYR A 149 6.95 0.95 23.24
CA TYR A 149 6.86 2.16 22.45
C TYR A 149 6.02 1.95 21.20
N ALA A 150 5.21 2.93 20.85
CA ALA A 150 4.53 3.01 19.56
C ALA A 150 4.91 4.33 18.87
N VAL A 151 5.63 4.24 17.74
CA VAL A 151 6.10 5.42 17.00
C VAL A 151 5.10 5.77 15.91
N ILE A 152 4.52 6.96 16.00
CA ILE A 152 3.57 7.49 15.02
C ILE A 152 4.32 8.43 14.07
N ASN A 153 4.13 8.27 12.75
CA ASN A 153 4.80 8.94 11.65
C ASN A 153 6.23 8.44 11.39
N GLU A 154 7.20 9.35 11.17
CA GLU A 154 8.54 9.04 10.68
C GLU A 154 9.47 8.61 11.82
N GLY A 155 10.07 7.44 11.66
CA GLY A 155 10.87 6.82 12.72
C GLY A 155 12.37 7.05 12.62
N GLU A 156 12.88 7.62 11.51
CA GLU A 156 14.30 7.68 11.19
C GLU A 156 15.13 8.47 12.23
N GLU A 157 14.60 9.56 12.74
CA GLU A 157 15.29 10.38 13.75
C GLU A 157 15.04 9.87 15.17
N VAL A 158 13.86 9.33 15.45
CA VAL A 158 13.45 8.98 16.81
C VAL A 158 13.88 7.58 17.24
N LEU A 159 13.92 6.62 16.32
CA LEU A 159 14.24 5.23 16.66
C LEU A 159 15.64 5.06 17.29
N PRO A 160 16.70 5.68 16.74
CA PRO A 160 18.01 5.65 17.39
C PRO A 160 18.00 6.24 18.82
N ASP A 161 17.20 7.26 19.04
CA ASP A 161 17.10 7.94 20.33
C ASP A 161 16.29 7.13 21.36
N ILE A 162 15.24 6.40 20.93
CA ILE A 162 14.55 5.43 21.79
C ILE A 162 15.53 4.34 22.24
N VAL A 163 16.28 3.74 21.30
CA VAL A 163 17.24 2.67 21.61
C VAL A 163 18.33 3.16 22.57
N LYS A 164 18.67 4.46 22.54
CA LYS A 164 19.62 5.09 23.48
C LYS A 164 18.99 5.50 24.82
N GLY A 165 17.70 5.23 25.03
CA GLY A 165 17.01 5.54 26.28
C GLY A 165 16.71 7.04 26.48
N LYS A 166 16.54 7.80 25.39
CA LYS A 166 16.22 9.24 25.48
C LYS A 166 14.71 9.54 25.62
N TYR A 167 13.89 8.53 25.53
CA TYR A 167 12.43 8.64 25.64
C TYR A 167 11.91 7.71 26.73
N GLU A 168 10.87 8.14 27.43
CA GLU A 168 10.10 7.27 28.30
C GLU A 168 9.17 6.37 27.49
N PRO A 169 8.88 5.13 27.93
CA PRO A 169 7.92 4.24 27.28
C PRO A 169 6.56 4.87 27.04
N GLY A 170 5.95 4.59 25.90
CA GLY A 170 4.65 5.13 25.53
C GLY A 170 4.47 5.38 24.04
N VAL A 171 3.45 6.17 23.71
CA VAL A 171 3.19 6.60 22.33
C VAL A 171 4.03 7.83 22.02
N ILE A 172 4.84 7.74 20.98
CA ILE A 172 5.71 8.83 20.53
C ILE A 172 5.21 9.36 19.20
N GLN A 173 4.66 10.58 19.25
CA GLN A 173 4.26 11.34 18.06
C GLN A 173 5.48 12.09 17.52
N THR A 174 5.93 11.73 16.31
CA THR A 174 7.09 12.40 15.70
C THR A 174 6.67 13.57 14.81
N ASN A 175 7.59 14.49 14.62
CA ASN A 175 7.44 15.55 13.62
C ASN A 175 7.79 15.01 12.23
N GLN A 176 7.29 15.70 11.19
CA GLN A 176 7.70 15.39 9.82
C GLN A 176 9.13 15.87 9.56
N ILE A 177 9.95 15.03 8.95
CA ILE A 177 11.28 15.39 8.47
C ILE A 177 11.12 16.23 7.20
N PHE A 178 11.42 17.53 7.29
CA PHE A 178 11.21 18.43 6.15
C PHE A 178 12.31 18.34 5.09
N ASP A 179 13.55 18.19 5.49
CA ASP A 179 14.70 18.03 4.62
C ASP A 179 14.98 16.53 4.42
N LEU A 180 14.36 15.95 3.39
CA LEU A 180 14.48 14.52 3.11
C LEU A 180 15.88 14.13 2.61
N ASP A 181 16.70 15.08 2.15
CA ASP A 181 18.07 14.79 1.70
C ASP A 181 19.01 14.45 2.87
N LYS A 182 18.60 14.75 4.11
CA LYS A 182 19.35 14.37 5.33
C LYS A 182 19.16 12.92 5.74
N ILE A 183 18.13 12.25 5.23
CA ILE A 183 17.90 10.84 5.54
C ILE A 183 18.95 10.01 4.78
N PRO A 184 19.71 9.15 5.46
CA PRO A 184 20.66 8.26 4.79
C PRO A 184 19.98 7.37 3.75
N PHE A 185 20.69 6.98 2.71
CA PHE A 185 20.17 6.00 1.74
C PHE A 185 19.86 4.67 2.43
N PRO A 186 18.81 3.98 2.02
CA PRO A 186 18.48 2.67 2.59
C PRO A 186 19.66 1.71 2.54
N ASP A 187 19.92 1.07 3.66
CA ASP A 187 20.95 0.06 3.83
C ASP A 187 20.30 -1.31 4.01
N TYR A 188 20.62 -2.25 3.15
CA TYR A 188 20.07 -3.60 3.15
C TYR A 188 21.08 -4.65 3.62
N GLU A 189 22.16 -4.26 4.28
CA GLU A 189 23.10 -5.22 4.86
C GLU A 189 22.36 -6.16 5.84
N GLY A 190 22.48 -7.46 5.60
CA GLY A 190 21.75 -8.49 6.35
C GLY A 190 20.52 -9.06 5.64
N LEU A 191 20.12 -8.48 4.48
CA LEU A 191 19.12 -9.06 3.58
C LEU A 191 19.78 -9.49 2.26
N ASP A 192 19.41 -10.66 1.78
CA ASP A 192 19.73 -11.06 0.41
C ASP A 192 18.74 -10.44 -0.57
N ILE A 193 19.08 -9.27 -1.11
CA ILE A 193 18.23 -8.54 -2.04
C ILE A 193 17.98 -9.29 -3.35
N THR A 194 18.76 -10.34 -3.66
CA THR A 194 18.59 -11.14 -4.89
C THR A 194 17.42 -12.12 -4.82
N GLN A 195 16.91 -12.36 -3.62
CA GLN A 195 15.78 -13.27 -3.39
C GLN A 195 14.44 -12.64 -3.76
N TYR A 196 14.33 -11.32 -3.74
CA TYR A 196 13.10 -10.60 -4.10
C TYR A 196 12.77 -10.76 -5.58
N THR A 197 11.47 -10.81 -5.90
CA THR A 197 11.02 -11.24 -7.24
C THR A 197 11.29 -10.19 -8.33
N GLY A 198 11.26 -8.91 -7.97
CA GLY A 198 11.28 -7.79 -8.90
C GLY A 198 10.05 -7.76 -9.81
N GLY A 199 9.47 -6.58 -10.02
CA GLY A 199 8.20 -6.45 -10.70
C GLY A 199 7.05 -7.04 -9.88
N SER A 200 5.97 -7.47 -10.54
CA SER A 200 4.80 -8.09 -9.88
C SER A 200 4.46 -9.41 -10.58
N PRO A 201 5.30 -10.47 -10.44
CA PRO A 201 5.00 -11.75 -11.06
C PRO A 201 3.83 -12.43 -10.36
N THR A 202 3.02 -13.15 -11.13
CA THR A 202 2.02 -14.07 -10.56
C THR A 202 2.70 -15.24 -9.86
N GLY A 203 2.00 -15.94 -8.98
CA GLY A 203 2.52 -17.14 -8.33
C GLY A 203 2.94 -18.21 -9.31
N ASP A 204 2.15 -18.43 -10.37
CA ASP A 204 2.48 -19.37 -11.43
C ASP A 204 3.76 -18.98 -12.16
N GLN A 205 3.97 -17.69 -12.42
CA GLN A 205 5.21 -17.21 -13.00
C GLN A 205 6.41 -17.47 -12.08
N VAL A 206 6.29 -17.22 -10.78
CA VAL A 206 7.38 -17.45 -9.81
C VAL A 206 7.70 -18.94 -9.69
N ARG A 207 6.69 -19.79 -9.74
CA ARG A 207 6.83 -21.27 -9.69
C ARG A 207 7.41 -21.88 -10.97
N ASP A 208 7.35 -21.17 -12.11
CA ASP A 208 7.96 -21.65 -13.35
C ASP A 208 9.49 -21.66 -13.19
N PRO A 209 10.17 -22.83 -13.35
CA PRO A 209 11.63 -22.92 -13.28
C PRO A 209 12.37 -22.03 -14.30
N LYS A 210 11.68 -21.57 -15.33
CA LYS A 210 12.23 -20.65 -16.35
C LYS A 210 12.12 -19.19 -15.92
N TYR A 211 11.36 -18.89 -14.86
CA TYR A 211 11.22 -17.53 -14.38
C TYR A 211 12.56 -17.00 -13.86
N LYS A 212 12.95 -15.85 -14.38
CA LYS A 212 14.17 -15.15 -13.92
C LYS A 212 13.74 -13.96 -13.07
N LYS A 213 14.06 -14.02 -11.80
CA LYS A 213 13.92 -12.86 -10.89
C LYS A 213 14.62 -11.65 -11.51
N ARG A 214 13.97 -10.49 -11.42
CA ARG A 214 14.50 -9.23 -11.92
C ARG A 214 14.92 -8.42 -10.72
N GLN A 215 16.22 -8.22 -10.54
CA GLN A 215 16.67 -7.33 -9.47
C GLN A 215 16.11 -5.92 -9.72
N GLU A 216 15.33 -5.46 -8.79
CA GLU A 216 14.72 -4.13 -8.77
C GLU A 216 14.80 -3.58 -7.34
N LEU A 217 15.13 -2.31 -7.18
CA LEU A 217 15.06 -1.65 -5.89
C LEU A 217 14.02 -0.55 -5.89
N ALA A 218 13.41 -0.40 -4.73
CA ALA A 218 12.47 0.67 -4.46
C ALA A 218 13.22 1.98 -4.18
N LEU A 219 12.62 3.09 -4.62
CA LEU A 219 13.04 4.45 -4.30
C LEU A 219 11.87 5.24 -3.72
N ILE A 220 12.15 6.20 -2.87
CA ILE A 220 11.20 7.23 -2.44
C ILE A 220 11.87 8.59 -2.68
N GLY A 221 11.39 9.31 -3.69
CA GLY A 221 11.83 10.67 -4.00
C GLY A 221 10.98 11.74 -3.31
N SER A 222 9.81 11.38 -2.79
CA SER A 222 8.91 12.31 -2.09
C SER A 222 8.03 11.60 -1.06
N ARG A 223 7.56 12.36 -0.06
CA ARG A 223 6.59 11.90 0.94
C ARG A 223 5.37 12.82 0.93
N GLY A 224 4.17 12.23 1.04
CA GLY A 224 2.91 12.93 0.91
C GLY A 224 2.45 13.08 -0.54
N CYS A 225 1.42 13.88 -0.76
CA CYS A 225 0.83 14.08 -2.08
C CYS A 225 0.38 15.54 -2.27
N VAL A 226 0.53 16.06 -3.48
CA VAL A 226 0.00 17.39 -3.85
C VAL A 226 -1.52 17.39 -4.05
N ARG A 227 -2.15 16.22 -4.00
CA ARG A 227 -3.60 16.03 -4.14
C ARG A 227 -4.24 15.67 -2.82
N LYS A 228 -5.52 16.01 -2.68
CA LYS A 228 -6.36 15.69 -1.52
C LYS A 228 -7.57 14.92 -2.01
N CYS A 229 -7.32 13.72 -2.54
CA CYS A 229 -8.39 12.88 -3.06
C CYS A 229 -9.26 12.38 -1.89
N THR A 230 -10.58 12.38 -2.09
CA THR A 230 -11.54 12.09 -1.01
C THR A 230 -11.46 10.66 -0.47
N PHE A 231 -10.98 9.72 -1.28
CA PHE A 231 -10.83 8.31 -0.90
C PHE A 231 -9.47 7.96 -0.27
N CYS A 232 -8.51 8.91 -0.27
CA CYS A 232 -7.12 8.63 0.06
C CYS A 232 -6.78 9.10 1.47
N ASP A 233 -6.07 8.28 2.21
CA ASP A 233 -5.62 8.51 3.58
C ASP A 233 -4.18 9.06 3.69
N VAL A 234 -3.49 9.27 2.57
CA VAL A 234 -2.09 9.75 2.55
C VAL A 234 -1.91 11.06 3.35
N GLU A 235 -2.92 11.94 3.36
CA GLU A 235 -2.86 13.19 4.14
C GLU A 235 -2.85 12.94 5.66
N ALA A 236 -3.43 11.82 6.12
CA ALA A 236 -3.43 11.46 7.54
C ALA A 236 -2.03 11.08 8.04
N TYR A 237 -1.21 10.47 7.18
CA TYR A 237 0.16 10.07 7.53
C TYR A 237 1.19 11.14 7.15
N TRP A 238 1.01 11.77 5.98
CA TRP A 238 1.90 12.79 5.46
C TRP A 238 1.11 14.03 5.02
N PRO A 239 0.74 14.90 5.94
CA PRO A 239 -0.10 16.07 5.65
C PRO A 239 0.56 17.11 4.75
N LYS A 240 1.89 17.09 4.61
CA LYS A 240 2.62 17.98 3.71
C LYS A 240 3.39 17.20 2.67
N PHE A 241 3.28 17.62 1.42
CA PHE A 241 4.12 17.12 0.35
C PHE A 241 5.55 17.66 0.48
N ARG A 242 6.51 16.76 0.55
CA ARG A 242 7.95 17.04 0.66
C ARG A 242 8.69 16.16 -0.34
N TRP A 243 9.81 16.63 -0.83
CA TRP A 243 10.59 15.91 -1.85
C TRP A 243 12.09 16.04 -1.58
N ARG A 244 12.83 15.05 -2.04
CA ARG A 244 14.29 15.03 -2.10
C ARG A 244 14.76 15.83 -3.31
N SER A 245 15.97 16.36 -3.27
CA SER A 245 16.58 16.95 -4.48
C SER A 245 16.76 15.89 -5.57
N ALA A 246 16.74 16.32 -6.81
CA ALA A 246 17.00 15.44 -7.96
C ALA A 246 18.40 14.82 -7.85
N GLN A 247 19.40 15.57 -7.38
CA GLN A 247 20.76 15.09 -7.18
C GLN A 247 20.81 13.98 -6.12
N ASN A 248 20.15 14.16 -4.98
CA ASN A 248 20.17 13.17 -3.91
C ASN A 248 19.53 11.83 -4.35
N ILE A 249 18.41 11.90 -5.14
CA ILE A 249 17.79 10.70 -5.71
C ILE A 249 18.74 10.03 -6.72
N PHE A 250 19.36 10.82 -7.60
CA PHE A 250 20.28 10.30 -8.60
C PHE A 250 21.51 9.63 -7.97
N ASP A 251 22.05 10.22 -6.91
CA ASP A 251 23.19 9.68 -6.17
C ASP A 251 22.85 8.32 -5.53
N GLU A 252 21.62 8.17 -4.98
CA GLU A 252 21.14 6.87 -4.47
C GLU A 252 20.99 5.84 -5.60
N MET A 253 20.42 6.22 -6.75
CA MET A 253 20.33 5.33 -7.90
C MET A 253 21.71 4.86 -8.38
N MET A 254 22.69 5.77 -8.42
CA MET A 254 24.06 5.44 -8.80
C MET A 254 24.78 4.61 -7.74
N HIS A 255 24.50 4.84 -6.44
CA HIS A 255 24.99 3.99 -5.38
C HIS A 255 24.53 2.54 -5.58
N TYR A 256 23.24 2.30 -5.77
CA TYR A 256 22.71 0.97 -6.00
C TYR A 256 23.21 0.33 -7.30
N TYR A 257 23.36 1.13 -8.36
CA TYR A 257 23.93 0.66 -9.62
C TYR A 257 25.38 0.19 -9.46
N ASN A 258 26.18 0.93 -8.71
CA ASN A 258 27.60 0.63 -8.52
C ASN A 258 27.84 -0.50 -7.51
N GLU A 259 27.14 -0.49 -6.37
CA GLU A 259 27.38 -1.43 -5.27
C GLU A 259 26.62 -2.75 -5.48
N TYR A 260 25.32 -2.68 -5.78
CA TYR A 260 24.46 -3.86 -5.90
C TYR A 260 24.25 -4.34 -7.34
N LYS A 261 24.78 -3.61 -8.35
CA LYS A 261 24.58 -3.89 -9.79
C LYS A 261 23.11 -3.86 -10.22
N VAL A 262 22.29 -3.10 -9.50
CA VAL A 262 20.87 -2.94 -9.80
C VAL A 262 20.68 -1.83 -10.83
N ASP A 263 19.98 -2.15 -11.92
CA ASP A 263 19.72 -1.23 -13.04
C ASP A 263 18.22 -1.02 -13.31
N ARG A 264 17.37 -1.41 -12.34
CA ARG A 264 15.91 -1.24 -12.39
C ARG A 264 15.42 -0.63 -11.10
N PHE A 265 14.55 0.39 -11.22
CA PHE A 265 14.06 1.15 -10.09
C PHE A 265 12.55 1.35 -10.15
N PHE A 266 11.90 1.16 -9.01
CA PHE A 266 10.50 1.47 -8.82
C PHE A 266 10.35 2.59 -7.80
N PHE A 267 9.76 3.72 -8.21
CA PHE A 267 9.43 4.81 -7.30
C PHE A 267 8.11 4.55 -6.59
N TYR A 268 8.18 4.34 -5.29
CA TYR A 268 7.03 4.15 -4.40
C TYR A 268 6.45 5.46 -3.86
N ASP A 269 6.80 6.56 -4.50
CA ASP A 269 6.17 7.87 -4.24
C ASP A 269 4.66 7.79 -4.46
N SER A 270 3.89 8.54 -3.67
CA SER A 270 2.48 8.76 -4.01
C SER A 270 2.33 9.41 -5.38
N LEU A 271 3.27 10.27 -5.78
CA LEU A 271 3.35 10.92 -7.10
C LEU A 271 4.80 11.31 -7.43
N VAL A 272 5.48 10.58 -8.32
CA VAL A 272 6.82 10.95 -8.81
C VAL A 272 6.85 12.28 -9.54
N ASN A 273 5.76 12.64 -10.20
CA ASN A 273 5.63 13.89 -10.94
C ASN A 273 4.94 15.01 -10.13
N GLY A 274 4.84 14.87 -8.81
CA GLY A 274 4.25 15.88 -7.92
C GLY A 274 4.96 17.24 -8.05
N ASN A 275 6.28 17.28 -7.88
CA ASN A 275 7.12 18.41 -8.21
C ASN A 275 7.68 18.23 -9.65
N GLY A 276 7.09 18.94 -10.61
CA GLY A 276 7.49 18.79 -12.01
C GLY A 276 8.89 19.29 -12.34
N LYS A 277 9.40 20.26 -11.59
CA LYS A 277 10.76 20.80 -11.77
C LYS A 277 11.80 19.75 -11.30
N GLN A 278 11.66 19.26 -10.08
CA GLN A 278 12.53 18.23 -9.52
C GLN A 278 12.51 16.95 -10.38
N PHE A 279 11.34 16.54 -10.88
CA PHE A 279 11.22 15.38 -11.75
C PHE A 279 11.97 15.59 -13.07
N GLU A 280 11.86 16.76 -13.68
CA GLU A 280 12.59 17.07 -14.93
C GLU A 280 14.10 17.17 -14.72
N GLU A 281 14.55 17.74 -13.60
CA GLU A 281 15.99 17.77 -13.20
C GLU A 281 16.55 16.36 -13.02
N LEU A 282 15.79 15.44 -12.40
CA LEU A 282 16.21 14.03 -12.28
C LEU A 282 16.36 13.36 -13.65
N LEU A 283 15.43 13.62 -14.58
CA LEU A 283 15.55 13.10 -15.95
C LEU A 283 16.82 13.62 -16.64
N ASP A 284 17.17 14.90 -16.45
CA ASP A 284 18.37 15.49 -17.01
C ASP A 284 19.65 14.83 -16.47
N LEU A 285 19.75 14.65 -15.15
CA LEU A 285 20.89 13.97 -14.51
C LEU A 285 21.08 12.53 -15.04
N VAL A 286 19.98 11.77 -15.17
CA VAL A 286 20.05 10.41 -15.72
C VAL A 286 20.52 10.42 -17.19
N ILE A 287 20.06 11.40 -17.99
CA ILE A 287 20.46 11.52 -19.39
C ILE A 287 21.94 11.92 -19.51
N GLU A 288 22.40 12.87 -18.72
CA GLU A 288 23.80 13.34 -18.67
C GLU A 288 24.78 12.23 -18.29
N ALA A 289 24.35 11.32 -17.40
CA ALA A 289 25.10 10.11 -17.04
C ALA A 289 25.05 9.00 -18.11
N GLY A 290 24.47 9.27 -19.30
CA GLY A 290 24.36 8.29 -20.38
C GLY A 290 23.24 7.26 -20.19
N SER A 291 22.29 7.50 -19.28
CA SER A 291 21.13 6.64 -19.01
C SER A 291 21.51 5.17 -18.74
N PRO A 292 22.27 4.90 -17.68
CA PRO A 292 22.85 3.57 -17.41
C PRO A 292 21.80 2.52 -17.00
N PHE A 293 20.59 2.94 -16.66
CA PHE A 293 19.54 2.08 -16.15
C PHE A 293 18.75 1.39 -17.27
N LYS A 294 18.23 0.20 -16.98
CA LYS A 294 17.36 -0.54 -17.91
C LYS A 294 15.90 -0.14 -17.82
N SER A 295 15.43 0.16 -16.60
CA SER A 295 14.04 0.47 -16.36
C SER A 295 13.85 1.36 -15.15
N ILE A 296 13.07 2.41 -15.32
CA ILE A 296 12.55 3.23 -14.22
C ILE A 296 11.05 3.28 -14.37
N GLN A 297 10.34 3.12 -13.24
CA GLN A 297 8.88 3.16 -13.19
C GLN A 297 8.39 3.79 -11.88
N GLY A 298 7.16 4.23 -11.84
CA GLY A 298 6.59 4.81 -10.63
C GLY A 298 5.17 5.33 -10.81
N LEU A 299 4.55 5.70 -9.67
CA LEU A 299 3.20 6.23 -9.63
C LEU A 299 3.17 7.72 -10.00
N ALA A 300 2.17 8.10 -10.77
CA ALA A 300 2.01 9.47 -11.28
C ALA A 300 0.53 9.88 -11.38
N ILE A 301 0.33 11.12 -11.78
CA ILE A 301 -0.99 11.63 -12.10
C ILE A 301 -0.97 12.27 -13.50
N PHE A 302 -2.10 12.21 -14.20
CA PHE A 302 -2.30 13.04 -15.39
C PHE A 302 -2.33 14.52 -15.01
N LYS A 303 -1.51 15.30 -15.68
CA LYS A 303 -1.46 16.75 -15.54
C LYS A 303 -0.98 17.40 -16.84
N LYS A 304 -1.22 18.70 -17.00
CA LYS A 304 -0.66 19.43 -18.13
C LYS A 304 0.87 19.34 -18.13
N THR A 305 1.41 18.63 -19.10
CA THR A 305 2.85 18.32 -19.21
C THR A 305 3.29 18.55 -20.65
N SER A 306 4.41 19.25 -20.84
CA SER A 306 4.93 19.50 -22.18
C SER A 306 5.50 18.24 -22.82
N GLU A 307 5.40 18.12 -24.13
CA GLU A 307 5.97 17.02 -24.91
C GLU A 307 7.46 16.78 -24.61
N ARG A 308 8.21 17.86 -24.35
CA ARG A 308 9.64 17.80 -24.00
C ARG A 308 9.92 16.86 -22.82
N VAL A 309 9.07 16.86 -21.79
CA VAL A 309 9.24 16.00 -20.61
C VAL A 309 9.10 14.51 -20.99
N PHE A 310 8.15 14.16 -21.85
CA PHE A 310 7.98 12.78 -22.32
C PHE A 310 9.20 12.32 -23.15
N ALA A 311 9.75 13.22 -23.97
CA ALA A 311 10.99 12.94 -24.71
C ALA A 311 12.17 12.67 -23.76
N LYS A 312 12.31 13.45 -22.67
CA LYS A 312 13.32 13.23 -21.62
C LYS A 312 13.06 11.91 -20.87
N MET A 313 11.82 11.61 -20.49
CA MET A 313 11.47 10.33 -19.86
C MET A 313 11.94 9.14 -20.69
N LYS A 314 11.71 9.16 -22.01
CA LYS A 314 12.18 8.10 -22.89
C LYS A 314 13.70 7.98 -22.91
N LYS A 315 14.41 9.11 -22.99
CA LYS A 315 15.87 9.14 -22.97
C LYS A 315 16.43 8.65 -21.63
N ALA A 316 15.82 9.05 -20.52
CA ALA A 316 16.19 8.62 -19.16
C ALA A 316 15.77 7.17 -18.82
N ARG A 317 15.26 6.38 -19.79
CA ARG A 317 14.82 5.00 -19.57
C ARG A 317 13.60 4.85 -18.65
N TRP A 318 12.75 5.86 -18.58
CA TRP A 318 11.45 5.70 -17.97
C TRP A 318 10.59 4.79 -18.83
N THR A 319 10.25 3.61 -18.32
CA THR A 319 9.59 2.55 -19.12
C THR A 319 8.11 2.46 -18.87
N THR A 320 7.67 2.77 -17.65
CA THR A 320 6.28 2.59 -17.24
C THR A 320 5.85 3.69 -16.27
N MET A 321 4.66 4.22 -16.48
CA MET A 321 3.98 5.10 -15.53
C MET A 321 2.71 4.41 -15.03
N ILE A 322 2.54 4.33 -13.72
CA ILE A 322 1.35 3.80 -13.08
C ILE A 322 0.50 4.99 -12.66
N ILE A 323 -0.71 5.09 -13.17
CA ILE A 323 -1.53 6.28 -13.01
C ILE A 323 -2.90 5.93 -12.44
N GLY A 324 -3.19 6.45 -11.25
CA GLY A 324 -4.53 6.41 -10.69
C GLY A 324 -5.49 7.28 -11.49
N VAL A 325 -6.23 6.67 -12.42
CA VAL A 325 -7.33 7.34 -13.11
C VAL A 325 -8.62 7.25 -12.32
N GLU A 326 -8.79 6.17 -11.62
CA GLU A 326 -9.86 5.77 -10.71
C GLU A 326 -11.22 5.58 -11.41
N SER A 327 -11.61 6.47 -12.31
CA SER A 327 -12.81 6.39 -13.13
C SER A 327 -12.61 7.17 -14.43
N PHE A 328 -13.16 6.70 -15.55
CA PHE A 328 -13.21 7.46 -16.79
C PHE A 328 -14.34 8.50 -16.81
N SER A 329 -15.25 8.46 -15.82
CA SER A 329 -16.24 9.52 -15.61
C SER A 329 -15.59 10.75 -14.95
N GLU A 330 -15.69 11.91 -15.62
CA GLU A 330 -15.18 13.18 -15.06
C GLU A 330 -15.94 13.55 -13.79
N GLU A 331 -17.26 13.36 -13.73
CA GLU A 331 -18.06 13.67 -12.56
C GLU A 331 -17.62 12.88 -11.33
N VAL A 332 -17.35 11.58 -11.49
CA VAL A 332 -16.82 10.75 -10.39
C VAL A 332 -15.44 11.25 -9.97
N ARG A 333 -14.55 11.56 -10.90
CA ARG A 333 -13.23 12.12 -10.60
C ARG A 333 -13.29 13.48 -9.90
N ASP A 334 -14.27 14.32 -10.24
CA ASP A 334 -14.48 15.61 -9.58
C ASP A 334 -14.94 15.41 -8.13
N HIS A 335 -15.85 14.48 -7.88
CA HIS A 335 -16.22 14.06 -6.52
C HIS A 335 -15.01 13.51 -5.76
N MET A 336 -14.16 12.75 -6.42
CA MET A 336 -12.91 12.23 -5.87
C MET A 336 -11.81 13.30 -5.69
N ARG A 337 -12.02 14.53 -6.16
CA ARG A 337 -11.02 15.64 -6.15
C ARG A 337 -9.74 15.31 -6.94
N LYS A 338 -9.81 14.49 -7.99
CA LYS A 338 -8.65 14.10 -8.81
C LYS A 338 -8.10 15.25 -9.67
N LYS A 339 -8.92 16.23 -10.04
CA LYS A 339 -8.54 17.50 -10.69
C LYS A 339 -7.76 17.33 -12.03
N PHE A 340 -8.22 16.46 -12.91
CA PHE A 340 -7.81 16.43 -14.32
C PHE A 340 -8.98 16.01 -15.22
N SER A 341 -9.04 16.55 -16.43
CA SER A 341 -10.07 16.26 -17.43
C SER A 341 -9.68 15.12 -18.37
N ASN A 342 -10.66 14.56 -19.08
CA ASN A 342 -10.39 13.59 -20.15
C ASN A 342 -9.47 14.19 -21.22
N ALA A 343 -9.60 15.47 -21.55
CA ALA A 343 -8.71 16.14 -22.50
C ALA A 343 -7.22 16.11 -22.06
N ILE A 344 -6.94 16.33 -20.78
CA ILE A 344 -5.58 16.22 -20.23
C ILE A 344 -5.10 14.77 -20.27
N MET A 345 -5.96 13.83 -19.95
CA MET A 345 -5.65 12.40 -20.02
C MET A 345 -5.29 11.99 -21.45
N ASP A 346 -6.13 12.34 -22.43
CA ASP A 346 -5.93 11.99 -23.83
C ASP A 346 -4.66 12.62 -24.41
N GLU A 347 -4.37 13.89 -24.06
CA GLU A 347 -3.12 14.54 -24.46
C GLU A 347 -1.89 13.80 -23.90
N ASN A 348 -1.90 13.43 -22.61
CA ASN A 348 -0.80 12.70 -22.01
C ASN A 348 -0.65 11.30 -22.64
N LEU A 349 -1.76 10.59 -22.88
CA LEU A 349 -1.75 9.26 -23.51
C LEU A 349 -1.17 9.34 -24.95
N LYS A 350 -1.46 10.41 -25.69
CA LYS A 350 -0.83 10.67 -26.99
C LYS A 350 0.69 10.74 -26.90
N TRP A 351 1.23 11.43 -25.89
CA TRP A 351 2.67 11.56 -25.72
C TRP A 351 3.31 10.27 -25.21
N TYR A 352 2.67 9.55 -24.27
CA TYR A 352 3.13 8.22 -23.85
C TYR A 352 3.22 7.27 -25.04
N LYS A 353 2.23 7.27 -25.94
CA LYS A 353 2.26 6.50 -27.18
C LYS A 353 3.43 6.90 -28.08
N LYS A 354 3.60 8.19 -28.35
CA LYS A 354 4.67 8.71 -29.23
C LYS A 354 6.05 8.27 -28.76
N TYR A 355 6.29 8.31 -27.45
CA TYR A 355 7.59 7.98 -26.88
C TYR A 355 7.71 6.53 -26.40
N LYS A 356 6.70 5.70 -26.66
CA LYS A 356 6.68 4.26 -26.30
C LYS A 356 6.99 4.05 -24.81
N ILE A 357 6.30 4.78 -23.95
CA ILE A 357 6.30 4.63 -22.50
C ILE A 357 4.99 3.93 -22.13
N ASN A 358 5.08 2.81 -21.42
CA ASN A 358 3.91 2.06 -20.99
C ASN A 358 3.12 2.81 -19.91
N VAL A 359 1.82 2.62 -19.91
CA VAL A 359 0.93 3.15 -18.89
C VAL A 359 0.11 2.01 -18.29
N ILE A 360 0.07 1.95 -16.97
CA ILE A 360 -0.84 1.11 -16.19
C ILE A 360 -1.87 2.06 -15.57
N LEU A 361 -3.14 1.81 -15.80
CA LEU A 361 -4.23 2.62 -15.27
C LEU A 361 -4.86 1.92 -14.07
N LEU A 362 -4.83 2.57 -12.91
CA LEU A 362 -5.49 2.06 -11.70
C LEU A 362 -6.93 2.58 -11.67
N MET A 363 -7.87 1.68 -11.38
CA MET A 363 -9.29 1.96 -11.27
C MET A 363 -9.81 1.70 -9.86
N ILE A 364 -10.70 2.54 -9.38
CA ILE A 364 -11.50 2.32 -8.18
C ILE A 364 -12.94 2.03 -8.59
N VAL A 365 -13.49 0.95 -8.10
CA VAL A 365 -14.87 0.55 -8.36
C VAL A 365 -15.71 0.80 -7.13
N GLY A 366 -16.87 1.42 -7.33
CA GLY A 366 -17.84 1.61 -6.27
C GLY A 366 -17.55 2.79 -5.36
N TYR A 367 -16.97 3.87 -5.88
CA TYR A 367 -16.96 5.15 -5.15
C TYR A 367 -18.39 5.49 -4.68
N PRO A 368 -18.61 5.95 -3.44
CA PRO A 368 -19.96 6.11 -2.86
C PRO A 368 -20.96 6.89 -3.73
N GLY A 369 -20.48 7.89 -4.47
CA GLY A 369 -21.29 8.67 -5.41
C GLY A 369 -21.35 8.14 -6.85
N GLU A 370 -20.81 6.94 -7.11
CA GLU A 370 -20.82 6.34 -8.45
C GLU A 370 -22.20 5.78 -8.79
N LEU A 371 -22.80 6.27 -9.89
CA LEU A 371 -24.10 5.84 -10.41
C LEU A 371 -23.89 4.90 -11.61
N GLU A 372 -24.95 4.20 -12.04
CA GLU A 372 -24.92 3.30 -13.18
C GLU A 372 -24.53 4.01 -14.48
N ARG A 373 -24.95 5.26 -14.66
CA ARG A 373 -24.52 6.06 -15.82
C ARG A 373 -23.00 6.28 -15.86
N HIS A 374 -22.35 6.45 -14.70
CA HIS A 374 -20.89 6.61 -14.62
C HIS A 374 -20.17 5.30 -14.95
N HIS A 375 -20.73 4.18 -14.52
CA HIS A 375 -20.23 2.85 -14.89
C HIS A 375 -20.30 2.66 -16.42
N LYS A 376 -21.37 3.14 -17.06
CA LYS A 376 -21.54 3.15 -18.51
C LYS A 376 -20.52 4.04 -19.21
N GLU A 377 -20.17 5.20 -18.64
CA GLU A 377 -19.11 6.07 -19.15
C GLU A 377 -17.75 5.35 -19.13
N ASN A 378 -17.46 4.54 -18.10
CA ASN A 378 -16.26 3.69 -18.06
C ASN A 378 -16.24 2.71 -19.25
N TYR A 379 -17.35 2.03 -19.51
CA TYR A 379 -17.48 1.13 -20.67
C TYR A 379 -17.26 1.85 -22.00
N GLU A 380 -17.95 2.99 -22.23
CA GLU A 380 -17.84 3.73 -23.49
C GLU A 380 -16.41 4.23 -23.72
N TRP A 381 -15.73 4.71 -22.68
CA TRP A 381 -14.34 5.12 -22.80
C TRP A 381 -13.45 3.93 -23.21
N MET A 382 -13.58 2.79 -22.56
CA MET A 382 -12.81 1.58 -22.87
C MET A 382 -13.10 1.10 -24.30
N LYS A 383 -14.37 1.04 -24.69
CA LYS A 383 -14.82 0.64 -26.04
C LYS A 383 -14.26 1.55 -27.13
N ASN A 384 -14.32 2.87 -26.93
CA ASN A 384 -13.81 3.84 -27.89
C ASN A 384 -12.28 3.85 -27.96
N ASN A 385 -11.65 3.32 -26.97
CA ASN A 385 -10.21 3.22 -26.85
C ASN A 385 -9.65 1.79 -27.06
N ARG A 386 -10.47 0.82 -27.50
CA ARG A 386 -10.14 -0.61 -27.64
C ARG A 386 -9.04 -0.97 -28.64
N HIS A 387 -8.61 -0.06 -29.51
CA HIS A 387 -7.52 -0.31 -30.45
C HIS A 387 -6.15 -0.17 -29.79
N TYR A 388 -5.93 -0.93 -28.73
CA TYR A 388 -4.79 -0.78 -27.82
C TYR A 388 -3.49 -1.41 -28.32
N SER A 389 -3.51 -2.28 -29.32
CA SER A 389 -2.27 -2.81 -29.92
C SER A 389 -1.27 -1.73 -30.32
N ASP A 390 -1.79 -0.52 -30.57
CA ASP A 390 -1.05 0.68 -30.93
C ASP A 390 -0.92 1.72 -29.81
N ARG A 391 -1.37 1.45 -28.58
CA ARG A 391 -1.45 2.45 -27.50
C ARG A 391 -0.47 2.17 -26.36
N PRO A 392 -0.15 3.19 -25.55
CA PRO A 392 0.75 3.03 -24.40
C PRO A 392 0.11 2.24 -23.25
N ILE A 393 -1.24 2.12 -23.22
CA ILE A 393 -1.92 1.44 -22.13
C ILE A 393 -1.61 -0.03 -22.24
N LYS A 394 -0.81 -0.50 -21.29
CA LYS A 394 -0.44 -1.91 -21.18
C LYS A 394 -1.48 -2.69 -20.38
N GLN A 395 -1.99 -2.06 -19.32
CA GLN A 395 -2.82 -2.73 -18.33
C GLN A 395 -3.84 -1.76 -17.74
N ILE A 396 -5.03 -2.27 -17.46
CA ILE A 396 -5.98 -1.62 -16.55
C ILE A 396 -6.05 -2.50 -15.30
N GLU A 397 -5.61 -1.96 -14.20
CA GLU A 397 -5.64 -2.62 -12.91
C GLU A 397 -6.93 -2.26 -12.18
N VAL A 398 -7.83 -3.25 -12.11
CA VAL A 398 -9.07 -3.14 -11.37
C VAL A 398 -8.84 -3.81 -10.02
N GLY A 399 -8.48 -3.02 -9.02
CA GLY A 399 -8.25 -3.50 -7.66
C GLY A 399 -9.47 -4.13 -7.00
N THR A 400 -9.49 -4.15 -5.68
CA THR A 400 -10.70 -4.50 -4.90
C THR A 400 -11.77 -3.42 -5.09
N THR A 401 -13.00 -3.70 -4.68
CA THR A 401 -14.00 -2.64 -4.53
C THR A 401 -13.51 -1.60 -3.52
N MET A 402 -13.97 -0.37 -3.66
CA MET A 402 -13.53 0.72 -2.79
C MET A 402 -13.70 0.38 -1.31
N LEU A 403 -12.65 0.59 -0.56
CA LEU A 403 -12.67 0.58 0.90
C LEU A 403 -12.77 2.01 1.41
N VAL A 404 -13.57 2.23 2.44
CA VAL A 404 -13.68 3.53 3.11
C VAL A 404 -12.77 3.50 4.33
N PHE A 405 -11.58 4.11 4.21
CA PHE A 405 -10.58 4.10 5.28
C PHE A 405 -10.77 5.26 6.25
N PRO A 406 -10.62 5.04 7.56
CA PRO A 406 -10.39 6.12 8.52
C PRO A 406 -9.19 6.97 8.10
N GLY A 407 -9.31 8.27 8.26
CA GLY A 407 -8.30 9.22 7.77
C GLY A 407 -8.51 9.68 6.34
N SER A 408 -9.40 9.05 5.56
CA SER A 408 -9.79 9.58 4.24
C SER A 408 -10.91 10.63 4.36
N PRO A 409 -10.92 11.69 3.52
CA PRO A 409 -12.00 12.69 3.54
C PRO A 409 -13.40 12.10 3.38
N VAL A 410 -13.57 11.08 2.56
CA VAL A 410 -14.87 10.41 2.35
C VAL A 410 -15.40 9.78 3.65
N TYR A 411 -14.52 9.42 4.57
CA TYR A 411 -14.88 8.87 5.86
C TYR A 411 -15.29 9.96 6.87
N TYR A 412 -14.50 11.01 7.03
CA TYR A 412 -14.70 11.99 8.11
C TYR A 412 -15.47 13.25 7.70
N GLU A 413 -15.58 13.57 6.39
CA GLU A 413 -16.34 14.73 5.92
C GLU A 413 -17.85 14.47 5.80
N ASN A 414 -18.33 13.27 6.11
CA ASN A 414 -19.75 12.88 5.98
C ASN A 414 -20.34 13.20 4.60
N MET A 415 -19.57 12.95 3.54
CA MET A 415 -19.95 13.28 2.15
C MET A 415 -21.16 12.47 1.68
N PHE A 416 -21.41 11.31 2.27
CA PHE A 416 -22.49 10.39 1.95
C PHE A 416 -23.08 9.83 3.22
N GLU A 417 -24.35 9.42 3.15
CA GLU A 417 -25.01 8.68 4.20
C GLU A 417 -24.72 7.19 4.02
N TYR A 418 -24.09 6.59 5.01
CA TYR A 418 -23.69 5.19 5.01
C TYR A 418 -24.64 4.35 5.85
N TYR A 419 -24.97 3.19 5.30
CA TYR A 419 -25.69 2.12 5.98
C TYR A 419 -24.79 0.90 6.02
N THR A 420 -25.09 -0.05 6.89
CA THR A 420 -24.37 -1.34 6.96
C THR A 420 -25.34 -2.45 6.59
N ASP A 421 -24.97 -3.34 5.70
CA ASP A 421 -25.75 -4.52 5.37
C ASP A 421 -25.58 -5.65 6.41
N GLU A 422 -26.26 -6.78 6.16
CA GLU A 422 -26.24 -7.95 7.07
C GLU A 422 -24.84 -8.60 7.22
N ASN A 423 -23.90 -8.30 6.31
CA ASN A 423 -22.52 -8.80 6.33
C ASN A 423 -21.53 -7.81 6.94
N GLY A 424 -22.03 -6.65 7.40
CA GLY A 424 -21.18 -5.57 7.91
C GLY A 424 -20.54 -4.70 6.81
N ASP A 425 -20.95 -4.86 5.55
CA ASP A 425 -20.43 -4.07 4.43
C ASP A 425 -21.17 -2.74 4.32
N TRP A 426 -20.44 -1.68 4.01
CA TRP A 426 -21.05 -0.37 3.81
C TRP A 426 -21.92 -0.31 2.54
N VAL A 427 -23.02 0.40 2.64
CA VAL A 427 -23.97 0.67 1.56
C VAL A 427 -24.28 2.16 1.52
N VAL A 428 -24.37 2.73 0.33
CA VAL A 428 -24.80 4.12 0.11
C VAL A 428 -25.96 4.15 -0.85
N VAL A 429 -26.97 4.98 -0.53
CA VAL A 429 -28.04 5.33 -1.47
C VAL A 429 -27.80 6.76 -1.96
N HIS A 430 -27.51 6.94 -3.23
CA HIS A 430 -27.24 8.24 -3.82
C HIS A 430 -28.11 8.48 -5.06
N LYS A 431 -28.87 9.56 -5.07
CA LYS A 431 -29.77 9.93 -6.19
C LYS A 431 -30.71 8.78 -6.61
N GLY A 432 -31.17 7.98 -5.65
CA GLY A 432 -32.10 6.88 -5.89
C GLY A 432 -31.44 5.58 -6.37
N GLU A 433 -30.14 5.53 -6.50
CA GLU A 433 -29.37 4.32 -6.82
C GLU A 433 -28.63 3.79 -5.59
N ILE A 434 -28.50 2.47 -5.51
CA ILE A 434 -27.82 1.78 -4.44
C ILE A 434 -26.39 1.43 -4.85
N ASN A 435 -25.45 1.65 -3.94
CA ASN A 435 -24.08 1.22 -4.04
C ASN A 435 -23.76 0.25 -2.88
N SER A 436 -24.20 -1.00 -3.04
CA SER A 436 -23.94 -2.12 -2.12
C SER A 436 -22.68 -2.91 -2.55
N MET A 437 -22.24 -3.83 -1.71
CA MET A 437 -21.15 -4.75 -2.05
C MET A 437 -21.47 -5.56 -3.31
N ALA A 438 -22.70 -6.04 -3.47
CA ALA A 438 -23.14 -6.77 -4.66
C ALA A 438 -23.04 -5.92 -5.92
N VAL A 439 -23.48 -4.65 -5.88
CA VAL A 439 -23.36 -3.70 -7.00
C VAL A 439 -21.89 -3.43 -7.33
N ARG A 440 -21.05 -3.21 -6.32
CA ARG A 440 -19.60 -2.98 -6.51
C ARG A 440 -18.92 -4.19 -7.14
N ASN A 441 -19.22 -5.40 -6.68
CA ASN A 441 -18.66 -6.64 -7.23
C ASN A 441 -19.08 -6.85 -8.69
N ARG A 442 -20.36 -6.63 -9.03
CA ARG A 442 -20.85 -6.68 -10.40
C ARG A 442 -20.09 -5.69 -11.28
N ARG A 443 -20.00 -4.41 -10.89
CA ARG A 443 -19.28 -3.38 -11.65
C ARG A 443 -17.79 -3.73 -11.82
N ARG A 444 -17.18 -4.32 -10.80
CA ARG A 444 -15.79 -4.80 -10.87
C ARG A 444 -15.65 -5.91 -11.91
N GLN A 445 -16.51 -6.90 -11.87
CA GLN A 445 -16.52 -8.01 -12.85
C GLN A 445 -16.75 -7.48 -14.28
N ASP A 446 -17.65 -6.53 -14.45
CA ASP A 446 -17.88 -5.88 -15.74
C ASP A 446 -16.62 -5.20 -16.27
N LEU A 447 -15.90 -4.43 -15.44
CA LEU A 447 -14.67 -3.75 -15.86
C LEU A 447 -13.57 -4.75 -16.25
N VAL A 448 -13.40 -5.83 -15.49
CA VAL A 448 -12.43 -6.90 -15.83
C VAL A 448 -12.82 -7.54 -17.17
N ARG A 449 -14.06 -7.99 -17.31
CA ARG A 449 -14.56 -8.59 -18.55
C ARG A 449 -14.41 -7.65 -19.76
N TRP A 450 -14.74 -6.37 -19.63
CA TRP A 450 -14.58 -5.40 -20.71
C TRP A 450 -13.13 -5.15 -21.07
N ALA A 451 -12.24 -5.10 -20.09
CA ALA A 451 -10.81 -4.96 -20.33
C ALA A 451 -10.28 -6.15 -21.13
N GLU A 452 -10.62 -7.37 -20.74
CA GLU A 452 -10.28 -8.60 -21.47
C GLU A 452 -10.87 -8.63 -22.89
N GLU A 453 -12.17 -8.30 -23.03
CA GLU A 453 -12.86 -8.20 -24.33
C GLU A 453 -12.17 -7.21 -25.27
N PHE A 454 -11.64 -6.12 -24.71
CA PHE A 454 -10.96 -5.08 -25.47
C PHE A 454 -9.44 -5.33 -25.62
N GLY A 455 -8.93 -6.48 -25.16
CA GLY A 455 -7.53 -6.88 -25.32
C GLY A 455 -6.55 -6.14 -24.40
N LEU A 456 -7.04 -5.68 -23.25
CA LEU A 456 -6.20 -5.11 -22.19
C LEU A 456 -5.78 -6.19 -21.21
N GLU A 457 -4.53 -6.16 -20.80
CA GLU A 457 -4.11 -6.97 -19.67
C GLU A 457 -4.85 -6.47 -18.41
N THR A 458 -5.52 -7.39 -17.73
CA THR A 458 -6.04 -7.17 -16.39
C THR A 458 -5.25 -8.05 -15.45
N GLU A 459 -4.31 -7.50 -14.69
CA GLU A 459 -3.94 -8.18 -13.47
C GLU A 459 -4.97 -7.79 -12.41
N SER A 460 -5.80 -8.74 -11.99
CA SER A 460 -6.29 -8.64 -10.65
C SER A 460 -5.08 -8.90 -9.76
N VAL A 461 -4.51 -7.87 -9.18
CA VAL A 461 -3.45 -7.97 -8.14
C VAL A 461 -3.91 -8.89 -6.99
N TYR A 462 -5.17 -9.22 -7.01
CA TYR A 462 -5.87 -10.05 -6.05
C TYR A 462 -6.64 -11.10 -6.84
N GLY A 463 -6.24 -12.35 -6.70
CA GLY A 463 -6.82 -13.51 -7.37
C GLY A 463 -8.33 -13.46 -7.56
N THR A 464 -8.79 -14.13 -8.57
CA THR A 464 -10.19 -14.25 -9.00
C THR A 464 -11.13 -14.93 -7.98
N GLY A 465 -10.71 -15.08 -6.72
CA GLY A 465 -11.41 -15.74 -5.62
C GLY A 465 -12.62 -15.01 -5.01
N GLY A 466 -13.20 -14.05 -5.70
CA GLY A 466 -14.55 -13.61 -5.37
C GLY A 466 -15.54 -14.62 -5.91
N GLN A 467 -16.16 -15.45 -5.05
CA GLN A 467 -17.32 -16.24 -5.45
C GLN A 467 -18.26 -15.35 -6.25
N LEU A 468 -18.63 -15.83 -7.43
CA LEU A 468 -19.74 -15.30 -8.22
C LEU A 468 -20.96 -15.24 -7.28
N VAL A 469 -21.24 -14.09 -6.73
CA VAL A 469 -22.50 -13.86 -6.05
C VAL A 469 -23.53 -13.83 -7.18
N GLY A 470 -24.41 -14.82 -7.20
CA GLY A 470 -25.46 -14.94 -8.20
C GLY A 470 -26.28 -13.64 -8.31
N ASP A 471 -26.93 -13.47 -9.45
CA ASP A 471 -27.79 -12.33 -9.76
C ASP A 471 -28.76 -12.04 -8.59
N VAL A 472 -28.40 -11.06 -7.77
CA VAL A 472 -29.32 -10.52 -6.77
C VAL A 472 -30.06 -9.38 -7.45
N GLU A 473 -31.34 -9.54 -7.66
CA GLU A 473 -32.16 -8.47 -8.23
C GLU A 473 -32.12 -7.24 -7.31
N ASP A 474 -31.79 -6.08 -7.87
CA ASP A 474 -31.68 -4.79 -7.16
C ASP A 474 -32.90 -4.45 -6.28
N ARG A 475 -34.10 -4.98 -6.62
CA ARG A 475 -35.33 -4.79 -5.85
C ARG A 475 -35.31 -5.40 -4.46
N ASP A 476 -34.65 -6.55 -4.28
CA ASP A 476 -34.60 -7.22 -2.97
C ASP A 476 -33.67 -6.49 -2.02
N ILE A 477 -32.61 -5.88 -2.56
CA ILE A 477 -31.68 -5.03 -1.79
C ILE A 477 -32.40 -3.76 -1.34
N ILE A 478 -33.17 -3.11 -2.22
CA ILE A 478 -33.97 -1.90 -1.89
C ILE A 478 -34.96 -2.19 -0.76
N ASN A 479 -35.64 -3.31 -0.82
CA ASN A 479 -36.63 -3.71 0.19
C ASN A 479 -35.96 -4.06 1.53
N LYS A 480 -34.73 -4.59 1.52
CA LYS A 480 -33.97 -4.87 2.75
C LYS A 480 -33.46 -3.57 3.41
N ILE A 481 -32.95 -2.62 2.61
CA ILE A 481 -32.45 -1.33 3.12
C ILE A 481 -33.55 -0.50 3.76
N HIS A 482 -34.76 -0.48 3.21
CA HIS A 482 -35.92 0.20 3.83
C HIS A 482 -36.34 -0.40 5.18
N LYS A 483 -35.86 -1.61 5.51
CA LYS A 483 -36.07 -2.27 6.80
C LYS A 483 -34.93 -2.09 7.80
N LEU A 484 -33.77 -1.60 7.35
CA LEU A 484 -32.65 -1.32 8.24
C LEU A 484 -32.92 0.04 8.91
N GLU A 485 -33.14 0.03 10.21
CA GLU A 485 -33.14 1.24 11.02
C GLU A 485 -31.79 1.94 10.89
N HIS A 486 -31.81 3.27 10.77
CA HIS A 486 -30.62 4.11 10.60
C HIS A 486 -29.56 3.82 11.67
N SER A 487 -28.50 3.14 11.30
CA SER A 487 -27.31 3.03 12.12
C SER A 487 -26.34 4.13 11.69
N THR A 488 -26.25 5.18 12.48
CA THR A 488 -25.34 6.31 12.25
C THR A 488 -23.91 6.05 12.70
N ASP A 489 -23.60 4.84 13.16
CA ASP A 489 -22.29 4.47 13.67
C ASP A 489 -21.50 3.64 12.64
N LEU A 490 -20.62 4.31 11.90
CA LEU A 490 -19.54 3.68 11.13
C LEU A 490 -18.53 3.01 12.08
N LYS A 491 -18.88 1.83 12.59
CA LYS A 491 -17.99 0.97 13.40
C LYS A 491 -17.26 -0.08 12.56
N LEU A 492 -17.21 0.09 11.23
CA LEU A 492 -16.71 -0.91 10.29
C LEU A 492 -15.29 -1.40 10.60
N GLU A 493 -14.40 -0.50 11.00
CA GLU A 493 -13.03 -0.89 11.36
C GLU A 493 -12.90 -1.42 12.78
N ASP A 494 -13.67 -0.89 13.73
CA ASP A 494 -13.67 -1.39 15.09
C ASP A 494 -14.08 -2.85 15.13
N GLU A 495 -15.10 -3.23 14.34
CA GLU A 495 -15.56 -4.61 14.28
C GLU A 495 -14.59 -5.52 13.51
N TYR A 496 -13.92 -4.99 12.49
CA TYR A 496 -12.87 -5.66 11.77
C TYR A 496 -11.66 -5.97 12.66
N VAL A 497 -11.12 -4.96 13.34
CA VAL A 497 -9.99 -5.12 14.26
C VAL A 497 -10.38 -5.98 15.46
N LYS A 498 -11.59 -5.80 16.00
CA LYS A 498 -12.14 -6.63 17.08
C LYS A 498 -12.19 -8.11 16.69
N THR A 499 -12.67 -8.42 15.48
CA THR A 499 -12.77 -9.79 14.99
C THR A 499 -11.38 -10.38 14.70
N ALA A 500 -10.51 -9.63 14.03
CA ALA A 500 -9.16 -10.08 13.68
C ALA A 500 -8.23 -10.21 14.89
N LEU A 501 -8.46 -9.40 15.93
CA LEU A 501 -7.68 -9.42 17.16
C LEU A 501 -8.33 -10.22 18.30
N GLY A 502 -9.51 -10.82 18.08
CA GLY A 502 -10.26 -11.53 19.13
C GLY A 502 -10.73 -10.57 20.23
N TRP A 503 -11.16 -9.39 19.87
CA TRP A 503 -11.61 -8.37 20.81
C TRP A 503 -13.10 -8.54 21.11
N GLU A 504 -13.45 -8.80 22.39
CA GLU A 504 -14.81 -8.60 22.85
C GLU A 504 -15.08 -7.10 23.05
N SER A 505 -16.27 -6.64 22.66
CA SER A 505 -16.67 -5.23 22.68
C SER A 505 -16.60 -4.64 24.09
N ASP A 506 -15.77 -3.62 24.28
CA ASP A 506 -15.89 -2.71 25.43
C ASP A 506 -16.84 -1.57 25.03
N PRO A 507 -18.03 -1.45 25.65
CA PRO A 507 -19.05 -0.46 25.28
C PRO A 507 -18.67 1.00 25.60
N GLU A 508 -17.60 1.24 26.36
CA GLU A 508 -17.27 2.58 26.89
C GLU A 508 -16.14 3.30 26.12
N ARG A 509 -15.57 2.73 25.05
CA ARG A 509 -14.52 3.41 24.27
C ARG A 509 -15.08 4.14 23.06
N GLU A 510 -15.44 5.40 23.26
CA GLU A 510 -15.68 6.37 22.19
C GLU A 510 -14.40 6.66 21.40
N THR A 511 -14.21 6.02 20.25
CA THR A 511 -13.13 6.31 19.30
C THR A 511 -13.30 7.65 18.55
N HIS A 512 -14.35 8.39 18.84
CA HIS A 512 -14.73 9.64 18.16
C HIS A 512 -13.86 10.88 18.47
N ILE A 513 -12.91 10.81 19.39
CA ILE A 513 -12.27 12.06 19.92
C ILE A 513 -10.96 12.42 19.22
N PHE A 514 -10.29 11.50 18.51
CA PHE A 514 -8.92 11.77 18.05
C PHE A 514 -8.82 12.69 16.82
N TRP A 515 -9.82 12.73 15.95
CA TRP A 515 -9.75 13.49 14.70
C TRP A 515 -10.33 14.90 14.73
N LYS A 516 -11.06 15.27 15.79
CA LYS A 516 -11.60 16.64 15.95
C LYS A 516 -10.60 17.66 16.50
N LYS A 517 -9.37 17.27 16.84
CA LYS A 517 -8.37 18.16 17.47
C LYS A 517 -7.03 18.24 16.71
N LEU A 518 -6.91 17.65 15.52
CA LEU A 518 -5.83 17.88 14.58
C LEU A 518 -6.32 18.70 13.39
#